data_7a9ec9773e6067adc5634f82ddde2fce
#
_entry.id   7a9ec9773e6067adc5634f82ddde2fce
#
_cell.length_a   1.000
_cell.length_b   1.000
_cell.length_c   1.000
_cell.angle_alpha   90.00
_cell.angle_beta   90.00
_cell.angle_gamma   90.00
#
_symmetry.space_group_name_H-M   'P 1'
#
loop_
_entity.id
_entity.type
_entity.pdbx_description
1 polymer ?
#
loop_
_entity_poly.entity_id
_entity_poly.type
_entity_poly.pdbx_seq_one_letter_code
_entity_poly.pdbx_strand_id
1 'polypeptide(L)'
;MIQIEIQNVKSRLIGDLDPKIISALHNKLSAEVVGSYYAQQRNPYWDGKKHFFTKKGMAFATGLVWMVREVLDKHHIEYEHVDLRVKPKEQSSLPLHNVTLRPYQEQVVNDSIEQQRAVIRISTGGGKTVCMAALVGKLNLTTLILIHRQEIMQQIKETLERILQVPVGMVGAGVVDIKPITISMIQSAHELKDFLPTVDVLMGDEGHHAPCETYWQVAQECKNAYYRYLWTGTDWREDNMSILLDGFAGKKRWDINASKLIQDGWLVPPEIFLYDFKHERKARKGISYSEIYGAEITNNYERNKLVVDIAMKAVKANKSTLILINYIEHGENLLKILEKVYPEAVFIHGSTEPEKRLKVLQEFKEGTRKLIISSNILGEGVDIPKLELLITARAEASTIAAYQALGRTLRLSEGKTKALIVDICDSGVKYLESHTNSRISVYSKEPLYKLVPVQNISQIIL
;
A
#
# COMPACT_ATOMS: atom_id res chain seq x y z
N MET A 1 26.03 6.35 33.19
CA MET A 1 25.93 5.90 31.77
C MET A 1 24.63 5.18 31.58
N ILE A 2 23.87 5.50 30.55
CA ILE A 2 22.59 4.84 30.24
C ILE A 2 22.86 3.63 29.38
N GLN A 3 22.16 2.51 29.62
CA GLN A 3 22.21 1.35 28.74
C GLN A 3 20.90 1.25 27.95
N ILE A 4 20.99 0.99 26.65
CA ILE A 4 19.87 0.65 25.81
C ILE A 4 19.86 -0.86 25.63
N GLU A 5 19.07 -1.56 26.43
CA GLU A 5 18.87 -3.00 26.25
C GLU A 5 17.94 -3.27 25.07
N ILE A 6 18.46 -4.00 24.08
CA ILE A 6 17.76 -4.28 22.84
C ILE A 6 17.33 -5.74 22.84
N GLN A 7 16.02 -6.00 22.75
CA GLN A 7 15.42 -7.32 22.55
C GLN A 7 14.61 -7.34 21.26
N ASN A 8 14.13 -8.50 20.82
CA ASN A 8 13.43 -8.62 19.54
C ASN A 8 12.10 -7.84 19.45
N VAL A 9 11.40 -7.65 20.56
CA VAL A 9 10.06 -7.04 20.59
C VAL A 9 10.09 -5.70 21.30
N LYS A 10 10.60 -5.68 22.53
CA LYS A 10 10.65 -4.49 23.38
C LYS A 10 12.07 -4.23 23.82
N SER A 11 12.47 -2.99 23.80
CA SER A 11 13.73 -2.48 24.35
C SER A 11 13.44 -1.60 25.56
N ARG A 12 14.43 -1.40 26.39
CA ARG A 12 14.30 -0.53 27.57
C ARG A 12 15.60 0.25 27.85
N LEU A 13 15.45 1.36 28.53
CA LEU A 13 16.58 2.09 29.08
C LEU A 13 16.83 1.64 30.53
N ILE A 14 18.10 1.44 30.84
CA ILE A 14 18.57 1.11 32.19
C ILE A 14 19.48 2.23 32.67
N GLY A 15 19.26 2.70 33.88
CA GLY A 15 20.00 3.79 34.51
C GLY A 15 19.08 4.96 34.89
N ASP A 16 19.63 5.94 35.55
CA ASP A 16 18.90 7.11 36.03
C ASP A 16 18.88 8.19 34.94
N LEU A 17 17.70 8.61 34.56
CA LEU A 17 17.45 9.70 33.62
C LEU A 17 16.69 10.85 34.29
N ASP A 18 17.05 12.07 33.96
CA ASP A 18 16.28 13.25 34.36
C ASP A 18 14.80 13.10 33.93
N PRO A 19 13.86 13.39 34.83
CA PRO A 19 12.42 13.37 34.52
C PRO A 19 12.02 14.18 33.27
N LYS A 20 12.79 15.23 32.95
CA LYS A 20 12.59 16.02 31.73
C LYS A 20 12.89 15.21 30.46
N ILE A 21 13.95 14.38 30.50
CA ILE A 21 14.33 13.51 29.37
C ILE A 21 13.31 12.37 29.21
N ILE A 22 12.88 11.76 30.34
CA ILE A 22 11.82 10.76 30.35
C ILE A 22 10.54 11.34 29.72
N SER A 23 10.19 12.59 30.05
CA SER A 23 9.03 13.28 29.46
C SER A 23 9.23 13.59 27.98
N ALA A 24 10.45 13.98 27.57
CA ALA A 24 10.78 14.20 26.15
C ALA A 24 10.65 12.92 25.34
N LEU A 25 11.16 11.79 25.85
CA LEU A 25 11.00 10.46 25.23
C LEU A 25 9.53 10.08 25.11
N HIS A 26 8.76 10.24 26.18
CA HIS A 26 7.33 9.93 26.19
C HIS A 26 6.54 10.74 25.16
N ASN A 27 6.87 12.00 25.01
CA ASN A 27 6.23 12.88 24.01
C ASN A 27 6.72 12.58 22.59
N LYS A 28 8.01 12.33 22.38
CA LYS A 28 8.56 12.00 21.06
C LYS A 28 8.02 10.67 20.54
N LEU A 29 7.90 9.67 21.40
CA LEU A 29 7.40 8.34 21.06
C LEU A 29 5.88 8.27 21.27
N SER A 30 5.16 9.20 20.67
CA SER A 30 3.69 9.26 20.71
C SER A 30 3.13 9.67 19.36
N ALA A 31 1.87 9.34 19.11
CA ALA A 31 1.12 9.80 17.95
C ALA A 31 -0.27 10.31 18.37
N GLU A 32 -0.75 11.35 17.70
CA GLU A 32 -2.09 11.88 17.89
C GLU A 32 -3.13 10.90 17.32
N VAL A 33 -4.17 10.63 18.09
CA VAL A 33 -5.27 9.76 17.64
C VAL A 33 -6.27 10.60 16.85
N VAL A 34 -6.55 10.21 15.62
CA VAL A 34 -7.54 10.90 14.77
C VAL A 34 -8.90 10.91 15.47
N GLY A 35 -9.54 12.08 15.54
CA GLY A 35 -10.80 12.25 16.25
C GLY A 35 -10.67 12.33 17.78
N SER A 36 -9.45 12.41 18.32
CA SER A 36 -9.20 12.53 19.78
C SER A 36 -9.95 13.67 20.45
N TYR A 37 -10.23 14.75 19.72
CA TYR A 37 -10.99 15.90 20.25
C TYR A 37 -12.33 15.50 20.89
N TYR A 38 -13.11 14.64 20.21
CA TYR A 38 -14.38 14.17 20.75
C TYR A 38 -14.23 13.19 21.92
N ALA A 39 -13.16 12.40 21.91
CA ALA A 39 -12.87 11.47 22.99
C ALA A 39 -12.30 12.20 24.23
N GLN A 40 -11.54 13.27 24.04
CA GLN A 40 -11.04 14.14 25.12
C GLN A 40 -12.18 14.84 25.86
N GLN A 41 -13.27 15.20 25.18
CA GLN A 41 -14.47 15.75 25.85
C GLN A 41 -15.09 14.78 26.86
N ARG A 42 -14.94 13.45 26.61
CA ARG A 42 -15.41 12.39 27.52
C ARG A 42 -14.40 12.01 28.60
N ASN A 43 -13.12 12.20 28.31
CA ASN A 43 -12.02 11.94 29.26
C ASN A 43 -10.99 13.08 29.21
N PRO A 44 -11.19 14.15 29.99
CA PRO A 44 -10.29 15.32 30.02
C PRO A 44 -8.87 15.02 30.49
N TYR A 45 -8.63 13.88 31.13
CA TYR A 45 -7.29 13.46 31.60
C TYR A 45 -6.45 12.78 30.53
N TRP A 46 -7.04 12.46 29.37
CA TRP A 46 -6.30 11.88 28.25
C TRP A 46 -5.81 13.01 27.31
N ASP A 47 -4.53 12.99 27.00
CA ASP A 47 -3.87 13.99 26.16
C ASP A 47 -4.15 13.84 24.64
N GLY A 48 -5.00 12.90 24.24
CA GLY A 48 -5.36 12.66 22.84
C GLY A 48 -4.30 11.86 22.05
N LYS A 49 -3.30 11.32 22.74
CA LYS A 49 -2.18 10.61 22.12
C LYS A 49 -2.15 9.14 22.53
N LYS A 50 -1.59 8.32 21.66
CA LYS A 50 -1.13 6.96 21.96
C LYS A 50 0.38 7.02 22.17
N HIS A 51 0.84 6.57 23.36
CA HIS A 51 2.25 6.58 23.71
C HIS A 51 2.87 5.20 23.53
N PHE A 52 4.09 5.17 22.98
CA PHE A 52 4.87 3.97 22.71
C PHE A 52 6.11 3.86 23.59
N PHE A 53 6.23 4.74 24.56
CA PHE A 53 7.23 4.72 25.63
C PHE A 53 6.55 4.71 27.00
N THR A 54 6.89 3.74 27.84
CA THR A 54 6.35 3.64 29.20
C THR A 54 7.29 4.31 30.18
N LYS A 55 6.84 5.35 30.90
CA LYS A 55 7.68 6.11 31.85
C LYS A 55 8.22 5.24 32.99
N LYS A 56 7.37 4.41 33.63
CA LYS A 56 7.73 3.60 34.78
C LYS A 56 8.75 2.50 34.48
N GLY A 57 8.68 1.88 33.30
CA GLY A 57 9.59 0.80 32.89
C GLY A 57 10.61 1.23 31.88
N MET A 58 10.59 2.50 31.44
CA MET A 58 11.42 3.06 30.38
C MET A 58 11.50 2.15 29.13
N ALA A 59 10.40 1.44 28.85
CA ALA A 59 10.31 0.44 27.79
C ALA A 59 9.58 0.98 26.56
N PHE A 60 10.00 0.52 25.41
CA PHE A 60 9.47 0.94 24.11
C PHE A 60 9.62 -0.19 23.08
N ALA A 61 8.93 -0.06 21.96
CA ALA A 61 9.08 -0.99 20.85
C ALA A 61 10.48 -0.92 20.24
N THR A 62 11.12 -2.06 20.03
CA THR A 62 12.51 -2.12 19.54
C THR A 62 12.72 -1.38 18.21
N GLY A 63 11.72 -1.36 17.32
CA GLY A 63 11.81 -0.59 16.09
C GLY A 63 12.00 0.92 16.29
N LEU A 64 11.69 1.46 17.49
CA LEU A 64 11.83 2.87 17.85
C LEU A 64 13.18 3.22 18.51
N VAL A 65 14.13 2.29 18.61
CA VAL A 65 15.48 2.55 19.18
C VAL A 65 16.12 3.78 18.54
N TRP A 66 15.99 3.97 17.24
CA TRP A 66 16.56 5.12 16.53
C TRP A 66 15.97 6.46 17.01
N MET A 67 14.67 6.52 17.35
CA MET A 67 14.03 7.74 17.89
C MET A 67 14.50 8.02 19.32
N VAL A 68 14.67 6.96 20.11
CA VAL A 68 15.22 7.08 21.47
C VAL A 68 16.64 7.66 21.42
N ARG A 69 17.49 7.15 20.52
CA ARG A 69 18.84 7.67 20.30
C ARG A 69 18.82 9.15 19.93
N GLU A 70 17.98 9.56 18.97
CA GLU A 70 17.83 10.98 18.61
C GLU A 70 17.53 11.88 19.81
N VAL A 71 16.70 11.42 20.76
CA VAL A 71 16.40 12.19 21.98
C VAL A 71 17.61 12.23 22.91
N LEU A 72 18.28 11.09 23.14
CA LEU A 72 19.45 11.04 24.00
C LEU A 72 20.61 11.89 23.44
N ASP A 73 20.88 11.77 22.14
CA ASP A 73 21.90 12.55 21.43
C ASP A 73 21.63 14.06 21.54
N LYS A 74 20.37 14.47 21.34
CA LYS A 74 19.95 15.87 21.47
C LYS A 74 20.19 16.45 22.87
N HIS A 75 20.11 15.60 23.88
CA HIS A 75 20.33 15.98 25.28
C HIS A 75 21.74 15.67 25.77
N HIS A 76 22.67 15.28 24.87
CA HIS A 76 24.06 14.95 25.18
C HIS A 76 24.20 13.87 26.27
N ILE A 77 23.29 12.87 26.27
CA ILE A 77 23.35 11.75 27.19
C ILE A 77 24.19 10.63 26.58
N GLU A 78 25.25 10.25 27.28
CA GLU A 78 26.06 9.09 26.93
C GLU A 78 25.31 7.80 27.20
N TYR A 79 25.34 6.87 26.24
CA TYR A 79 24.70 5.57 26.33
C TYR A 79 25.52 4.48 25.64
N GLU A 80 25.31 3.26 26.08
CA GLU A 80 25.82 2.05 25.43
C GLU A 80 24.68 1.14 24.96
N HIS A 81 24.95 0.32 23.96
CA HIS A 81 24.01 -0.68 23.46
C HIS A 81 24.32 -2.04 24.06
N VAL A 82 23.31 -2.67 24.66
CA VAL A 82 23.38 -4.04 25.12
C VAL A 82 22.39 -4.86 24.27
N ASP A 83 22.91 -5.48 23.23
CA ASP A 83 22.08 -6.31 22.32
C ASP A 83 21.88 -7.69 22.92
N LEU A 84 20.66 -7.96 23.38
CA LEU A 84 20.22 -9.22 23.98
C LEU A 84 19.47 -10.11 22.99
N ARG A 85 19.40 -9.72 21.73
CA ARG A 85 18.74 -10.52 20.69
C ARG A 85 19.58 -11.75 20.33
N VAL A 86 18.90 -12.88 20.17
CA VAL A 86 19.54 -14.08 19.70
C VAL A 86 19.47 -14.13 18.17
N LYS A 87 20.64 -13.99 17.52
CA LYS A 87 20.72 -14.11 16.06
C LYS A 87 20.45 -15.58 15.69
N PRO A 88 19.51 -15.85 14.74
CA PRO A 88 19.29 -17.19 14.24
C PRO A 88 20.55 -17.76 13.53
N LYS A 89 20.68 -19.08 13.54
CA LYS A 89 21.80 -19.72 12.82
C LYS A 89 21.70 -19.45 11.33
N GLU A 90 22.79 -19.04 10.74
CA GLU A 90 22.88 -18.84 9.31
C GLU A 90 22.61 -20.14 8.55
N GLN A 91 21.80 -20.06 7.52
CA GLN A 91 21.49 -21.17 6.63
C GLN A 91 22.07 -20.88 5.25
N SER A 92 22.31 -21.94 4.48
CA SER A 92 22.67 -21.77 3.07
C SER A 92 21.54 -21.14 2.30
N SER A 93 21.83 -20.09 1.54
CA SER A 93 20.83 -19.37 0.74
C SER A 93 20.18 -20.29 -0.29
N LEU A 94 18.88 -20.15 -0.50
CA LEU A 94 18.16 -20.78 -1.60
C LEU A 94 18.50 -20.08 -2.92
N PRO A 95 18.72 -20.82 -4.01
CA PRO A 95 18.89 -20.23 -5.32
C PRO A 95 17.61 -19.55 -5.79
N LEU A 96 17.75 -18.47 -6.56
CA LEU A 96 16.61 -17.80 -7.18
C LEU A 96 16.42 -18.35 -8.60
N HIS A 97 15.21 -18.83 -8.88
CA HIS A 97 14.85 -19.41 -10.17
C HIS A 97 13.94 -18.46 -10.97
N ASN A 98 14.10 -18.44 -12.30
CA ASN A 98 13.26 -17.69 -13.22
C ASN A 98 13.17 -16.17 -12.93
N VAL A 99 14.18 -15.60 -12.29
CA VAL A 99 14.27 -14.18 -12.00
C VAL A 99 15.71 -13.72 -11.91
N THR A 100 15.98 -12.55 -12.49
CA THR A 100 17.22 -11.80 -12.27
C THR A 100 16.84 -10.51 -11.53
N LEU A 101 17.48 -10.27 -10.40
CA LEU A 101 17.23 -9.06 -9.63
C LEU A 101 17.74 -7.85 -10.40
N ARG A 102 16.96 -6.78 -10.38
CA ARG A 102 17.40 -5.46 -10.83
C ARG A 102 18.48 -4.94 -9.86
N PRO A 103 19.42 -4.06 -10.30
CA PRO A 103 20.49 -3.60 -9.42
C PRO A 103 19.99 -3.02 -8.08
N TYR A 104 18.94 -2.21 -8.10
CA TYR A 104 18.38 -1.66 -6.88
C TYR A 104 17.69 -2.71 -5.98
N GLN A 105 17.10 -3.77 -6.58
CA GLN A 105 16.50 -4.85 -5.80
C GLN A 105 17.55 -5.63 -5.04
N GLU A 106 18.69 -5.88 -5.66
CA GLU A 106 19.82 -6.53 -5.01
C GLU A 106 20.36 -5.69 -3.85
N GLN A 107 20.51 -4.36 -4.05
CA GLN A 107 20.92 -3.44 -3.01
C GLN A 107 19.93 -3.42 -1.85
N VAL A 108 18.62 -3.30 -2.13
CA VAL A 108 17.56 -3.32 -1.11
C VAL A 108 17.63 -4.60 -0.27
N VAL A 109 17.79 -5.76 -0.93
CA VAL A 109 17.84 -7.05 -0.23
C VAL A 109 19.08 -7.16 0.65
N ASN A 110 20.25 -6.81 0.14
CA ASN A 110 21.51 -6.90 0.88
C ASN A 110 21.52 -5.96 2.08
N ASP A 111 21.16 -4.69 1.88
CA ASP A 111 21.07 -3.69 2.95
C ASP A 111 20.03 -4.08 4.01
N SER A 112 18.88 -4.63 3.58
CA SER A 112 17.86 -5.09 4.53
C SER A 112 18.38 -6.21 5.44
N ILE A 113 19.16 -7.14 4.92
CA ILE A 113 19.80 -8.20 5.73
C ILE A 113 20.77 -7.60 6.74
N GLU A 114 21.60 -6.66 6.32
CA GLU A 114 22.55 -5.97 7.18
C GLU A 114 21.86 -5.15 8.28
N GLN A 115 20.81 -4.42 7.92
CA GLN A 115 20.04 -3.60 8.86
C GLN A 115 19.12 -4.41 9.77
N GLN A 116 18.78 -5.65 9.40
CA GLN A 116 17.90 -6.58 10.16
C GLN A 116 16.45 -6.08 10.32
N ARG A 117 16.24 -4.79 10.28
CA ARG A 117 14.93 -4.14 10.42
C ARG A 117 14.82 -2.94 9.50
N ALA A 118 13.74 -2.89 8.73
CA ALA A 118 13.50 -1.77 7.83
C ALA A 118 12.04 -1.63 7.43
N VAL A 119 11.59 -0.39 7.29
CA VAL A 119 10.45 -0.06 6.43
C VAL A 119 11.00 0.20 5.03
N ILE A 120 10.45 -0.50 4.04
CA ILE A 120 10.91 -0.48 2.65
C ILE A 120 9.75 -0.04 1.76
N ARG A 121 9.89 1.14 1.17
CA ARG A 121 8.95 1.61 0.17
C ARG A 121 9.48 1.33 -1.22
N ILE A 122 8.70 0.62 -2.01
CA ILE A 122 8.92 0.45 -3.45
C ILE A 122 7.59 0.68 -4.15
N SER A 123 7.56 1.64 -5.06
CA SER A 123 6.36 1.98 -5.82
C SER A 123 5.79 0.76 -6.54
N THR A 124 4.48 0.78 -6.79
CA THR A 124 3.78 -0.28 -7.53
C THR A 124 4.46 -0.53 -8.89
N GLY A 125 4.67 -1.80 -9.24
CA GLY A 125 5.43 -2.20 -10.43
C GLY A 125 6.94 -2.29 -10.23
N GLY A 126 7.48 -1.86 -9.09
CA GLY A 126 8.91 -2.00 -8.76
C GLY A 126 9.33 -3.41 -8.31
N GLY A 127 8.40 -4.36 -8.13
CA GLY A 127 8.73 -5.76 -7.80
C GLY A 127 8.97 -6.01 -6.32
N LYS A 128 8.19 -5.41 -5.43
CA LYS A 128 8.21 -5.69 -3.98
C LYS A 128 8.25 -7.19 -3.67
N THR A 129 7.33 -7.96 -4.26
CA THR A 129 7.23 -9.42 -4.02
C THR A 129 8.50 -10.17 -4.47
N VAL A 130 9.17 -9.70 -5.52
CA VAL A 130 10.46 -10.26 -5.96
C VAL A 130 11.54 -10.00 -4.91
N CYS A 131 11.60 -8.78 -4.37
CA CYS A 131 12.54 -8.46 -3.28
C CYS A 131 12.24 -9.27 -2.02
N MET A 132 10.95 -9.45 -1.67
CA MET A 132 10.55 -10.30 -0.55
C MET A 132 11.02 -11.74 -0.75
N ALA A 133 10.78 -12.33 -1.93
CA ALA A 133 11.24 -13.67 -2.26
C ALA A 133 12.77 -13.79 -2.19
N ALA A 134 13.49 -12.82 -2.74
CA ALA A 134 14.96 -12.81 -2.69
C ALA A 134 15.49 -12.70 -1.26
N LEU A 135 14.85 -11.88 -0.42
CA LEU A 135 15.22 -11.76 0.99
C LEU A 135 14.97 -13.06 1.76
N VAL A 136 13.80 -13.68 1.56
CA VAL A 136 13.47 -15.00 2.13
C VAL A 136 14.45 -16.05 1.68
N GLY A 137 14.77 -16.10 0.39
CA GLY A 137 15.74 -17.07 -0.16
C GLY A 137 17.15 -16.87 0.38
N LYS A 138 17.63 -15.62 0.50
CA LYS A 138 18.96 -15.34 1.06
C LYS A 138 19.07 -15.69 2.54
N LEU A 139 18.03 -15.43 3.33
CA LEU A 139 18.02 -15.76 4.76
C LEU A 139 17.76 -17.25 5.01
N ASN A 140 16.87 -17.86 4.24
CA ASN A 140 16.43 -19.26 4.36
C ASN A 140 16.08 -19.65 5.82
N LEU A 141 15.30 -18.80 6.48
CA LEU A 141 14.89 -18.91 7.89
C LEU A 141 13.38 -19.08 7.99
N THR A 142 12.91 -19.49 9.18
CA THR A 142 11.47 -19.56 9.46
C THR A 142 10.82 -18.17 9.28
N THR A 143 9.96 -18.06 8.27
CA THR A 143 9.44 -16.77 7.80
C THR A 143 7.92 -16.71 7.89
N LEU A 144 7.40 -15.64 8.48
CA LEU A 144 5.99 -15.28 8.43
C LEU A 144 5.79 -14.00 7.63
N ILE A 145 4.93 -14.06 6.62
CA ILE A 145 4.52 -12.91 5.82
C ILE A 145 3.06 -12.59 6.13
N LEU A 146 2.82 -11.43 6.73
CA LEU A 146 1.49 -10.94 7.07
C LEU A 146 0.93 -10.11 5.93
N ILE A 147 -0.30 -10.39 5.55
CA ILE A 147 -1.02 -9.70 4.48
C ILE A 147 -2.43 -9.34 4.92
N HIS A 148 -3.05 -8.42 4.20
CA HIS A 148 -4.38 -7.90 4.53
C HIS A 148 -5.49 -8.44 3.62
N ARG A 149 -5.17 -8.92 2.40
CA ARG A 149 -6.14 -9.36 1.39
C ARG A 149 -5.85 -10.74 0.84
N GLN A 150 -6.91 -11.50 0.67
CA GLN A 150 -6.84 -12.89 0.18
C GLN A 150 -6.29 -12.99 -1.25
N GLU A 151 -6.67 -12.08 -2.14
CA GLU A 151 -6.21 -12.09 -3.54
C GLU A 151 -4.69 -11.90 -3.67
N ILE A 152 -4.12 -11.11 -2.75
CA ILE A 152 -2.67 -10.87 -2.69
C ILE A 152 -1.96 -12.10 -2.14
N MET A 153 -2.58 -12.83 -1.22
CA MET A 153 -2.01 -14.02 -0.59
C MET A 153 -1.62 -15.08 -1.62
N GLN A 154 -2.54 -15.44 -2.49
CA GLN A 154 -2.29 -16.43 -3.53
C GLN A 154 -1.19 -15.99 -4.50
N GLN A 155 -1.21 -14.72 -4.91
CA GLN A 155 -0.20 -14.18 -5.82
C GLN A 155 1.21 -14.16 -5.20
N ILE A 156 1.33 -13.81 -3.91
CA ILE A 156 2.62 -13.85 -3.21
C ILE A 156 3.10 -15.29 -3.11
N LYS A 157 2.21 -16.22 -2.72
CA LYS A 157 2.52 -17.66 -2.65
C LYS A 157 3.09 -18.19 -3.98
N GLU A 158 2.37 -18.00 -5.06
CA GLU A 158 2.78 -18.44 -6.40
C GLU A 158 4.12 -17.81 -6.82
N THR A 159 4.34 -16.55 -6.47
CA THR A 159 5.61 -15.86 -6.77
C THR A 159 6.77 -16.43 -5.96
N LEU A 160 6.59 -16.68 -4.66
CA LEU A 160 7.60 -17.27 -3.81
C LEU A 160 7.92 -18.71 -4.27
N GLU A 161 6.91 -19.55 -4.47
CA GLU A 161 7.09 -20.93 -4.93
C GLU A 161 7.79 -21.01 -6.29
N ARG A 162 7.44 -20.11 -7.22
CA ARG A 162 8.08 -20.04 -8.54
C ARG A 162 9.55 -19.62 -8.45
N ILE A 163 9.87 -18.65 -7.57
CA ILE A 163 11.23 -18.11 -7.45
C ILE A 163 12.12 -19.00 -6.58
N LEU A 164 11.61 -19.52 -5.47
CA LEU A 164 12.41 -20.27 -4.49
C LEU A 164 12.38 -21.79 -4.72
N GLN A 165 11.41 -22.29 -5.50
CA GLN A 165 11.20 -23.74 -5.75
C GLN A 165 11.04 -24.56 -4.45
N VAL A 166 10.43 -23.95 -3.43
CA VAL A 166 10.08 -24.58 -2.15
C VAL A 166 8.61 -24.38 -1.83
N PRO A 167 7.98 -25.32 -1.11
CA PRO A 167 6.56 -25.17 -0.74
C PRO A 167 6.37 -24.04 0.26
N VAL A 168 5.33 -23.22 0.03
CA VAL A 168 4.94 -22.10 0.88
C VAL A 168 3.60 -22.39 1.54
N GLY A 169 3.56 -22.25 2.87
CA GLY A 169 2.33 -22.39 3.66
C GLY A 169 1.39 -21.20 3.50
N MET A 170 0.11 -21.43 3.81
CA MET A 170 -0.93 -20.42 3.71
C MET A 170 -1.94 -20.55 4.83
N VAL A 171 -2.22 -19.44 5.54
CA VAL A 171 -3.21 -19.41 6.63
C VAL A 171 -4.19 -18.26 6.41
N GLY A 172 -5.44 -18.62 6.22
CA GLY A 172 -6.53 -17.69 5.91
C GLY A 172 -7.47 -18.24 4.85
N ALA A 173 -8.61 -17.60 4.69
CA ALA A 173 -9.65 -18.02 3.73
C ALA A 173 -10.11 -19.48 3.91
N GLY A 174 -10.15 -19.97 5.17
CA GLY A 174 -10.53 -21.34 5.49
C GLY A 174 -9.42 -22.38 5.31
N VAL A 175 -8.21 -21.97 5.00
CA VAL A 175 -7.04 -22.84 4.86
C VAL A 175 -6.09 -22.61 6.02
N VAL A 176 -5.55 -23.69 6.60
CA VAL A 176 -4.48 -23.68 7.59
C VAL A 176 -3.40 -24.67 7.14
N ASP A 177 -2.42 -24.19 6.41
CA ASP A 177 -1.26 -24.96 5.93
C ASP A 177 0.01 -24.22 6.39
N ILE A 178 0.66 -24.74 7.43
CA ILE A 178 1.84 -24.11 8.05
C ILE A 178 3.11 -24.81 7.55
N LYS A 179 4.04 -24.01 7.06
CA LYS A 179 5.37 -24.44 6.57
C LYS A 179 6.44 -23.48 7.07
N PRO A 180 7.73 -23.80 6.91
CA PRO A 180 8.81 -22.89 7.32
C PRO A 180 8.68 -21.48 6.72
N ILE A 181 8.18 -21.36 5.49
CA ILE A 181 7.76 -20.07 4.89
C ILE A 181 6.25 -20.09 4.83
N THR A 182 5.59 -19.23 5.61
CA THR A 182 4.13 -19.16 5.71
C THR A 182 3.64 -17.73 5.44
N ILE A 183 2.60 -17.63 4.62
CA ILE A 183 1.87 -16.39 4.39
C ILE A 183 0.57 -16.47 5.18
N SER A 184 0.23 -15.44 5.94
CA SER A 184 -1.01 -15.42 6.71
C SER A 184 -1.79 -14.14 6.50
N MET A 185 -3.11 -14.28 6.38
CA MET A 185 -3.99 -13.15 6.59
C MET A 185 -3.88 -12.70 8.04
N ILE A 186 -3.79 -11.39 8.26
CA ILE A 186 -3.65 -10.84 9.60
C ILE A 186 -4.81 -11.25 10.52
N GLN A 187 -6.03 -11.37 9.98
CA GLN A 187 -7.21 -11.78 10.73
C GLN A 187 -7.15 -13.23 11.19
N SER A 188 -6.42 -14.09 10.45
CA SER A 188 -6.25 -15.51 10.75
C SER A 188 -4.99 -15.83 11.56
N ALA A 189 -4.21 -14.82 11.93
CA ALA A 189 -2.96 -15.03 12.66
C ALA A 189 -3.14 -15.69 14.04
N HIS A 190 -4.35 -15.66 14.60
CA HIS A 190 -4.70 -16.38 15.84
C HIS A 190 -4.56 -17.91 15.72
N GLU A 191 -4.62 -18.45 14.50
CA GLU A 191 -4.42 -19.88 14.22
C GLU A 191 -2.94 -20.29 14.23
N LEU A 192 -2.03 -19.32 14.33
CA LEU A 192 -0.57 -19.50 14.31
C LEU A 192 0.09 -19.53 15.70
N LYS A 193 -0.65 -19.69 16.79
CA LYS A 193 -0.14 -19.53 18.17
C LYS A 193 1.17 -20.27 18.43
N ASP A 194 1.28 -21.52 17.99
CA ASP A 194 2.46 -22.35 18.21
C ASP A 194 3.58 -22.03 17.21
N PHE A 195 3.25 -21.45 16.06
CA PHE A 195 4.21 -21.05 15.03
C PHE A 195 4.84 -19.69 15.31
N LEU A 196 4.08 -18.71 15.84
CA LEU A 196 4.56 -17.34 16.04
C LEU A 196 5.87 -17.25 16.86
N PRO A 197 6.07 -18.02 17.95
CA PRO A 197 7.34 -18.00 18.70
C PRO A 197 8.53 -18.57 17.92
N THR A 198 8.32 -19.35 16.86
CA THR A 198 9.38 -19.96 16.05
C THR A 198 9.85 -19.10 14.88
N VAL A 199 9.15 -17.97 14.62
CA VAL A 199 9.42 -17.08 13.50
C VAL A 199 10.72 -16.32 13.71
N ASP A 200 11.66 -16.45 12.78
CA ASP A 200 12.93 -15.70 12.73
C ASP A 200 12.80 -14.41 11.90
N VAL A 201 11.98 -14.47 10.84
CA VAL A 201 11.76 -13.38 9.89
C VAL A 201 10.28 -13.03 9.84
N LEU A 202 9.95 -11.85 10.28
CA LEU A 202 8.59 -11.30 10.22
C LEU A 202 8.51 -10.22 9.14
N MET A 203 7.62 -10.40 8.17
CA MET A 203 7.36 -9.44 7.12
C MET A 203 5.89 -9.00 7.13
N GLY A 204 5.63 -7.72 6.85
CA GLY A 204 4.30 -7.21 6.56
C GLY A 204 4.24 -6.62 5.17
N ASP A 205 3.22 -6.95 4.39
CA ASP A 205 2.96 -6.28 3.11
C ASP A 205 1.84 -5.25 3.27
N GLU A 206 1.93 -4.18 2.47
CA GLU A 206 1.02 -3.02 2.48
C GLU A 206 0.77 -2.46 3.89
N GLY A 207 1.85 -2.18 4.60
CA GLY A 207 1.84 -1.75 6.00
C GLY A 207 0.98 -0.54 6.31
N HIS A 208 0.64 0.29 5.32
CA HIS A 208 -0.28 1.41 5.49
C HIS A 208 -1.72 0.96 5.83
N HIS A 209 -2.10 -0.27 5.50
CA HIS A 209 -3.36 -0.89 5.90
C HIS A 209 -3.29 -1.60 7.25
N ALA A 210 -2.10 -1.72 7.86
CA ALA A 210 -1.96 -2.42 9.12
C ALA A 210 -2.87 -1.77 10.18
N PRO A 211 -4.03 -2.35 10.49
CA PRO A 211 -4.83 -1.89 11.61
C PRO A 211 -4.01 -2.19 12.85
N CYS A 212 -3.78 -1.17 13.57
CA CYS A 212 -2.76 -1.04 14.57
C CYS A 212 -2.68 -2.15 15.59
N GLU A 213 -3.82 -2.66 16.06
CA GLU A 213 -3.84 -3.54 17.21
C GLU A 213 -3.48 -5.00 16.85
N THR A 214 -4.11 -5.57 15.83
CA THR A 214 -3.89 -6.98 15.46
C THR A 214 -2.47 -7.23 14.94
N TYR A 215 -1.95 -6.33 14.10
CA TYR A 215 -0.55 -6.39 13.65
C TYR A 215 0.43 -6.32 14.81
N TRP A 216 0.12 -5.44 15.76
CA TRP A 216 0.93 -5.24 16.94
C TRP A 216 0.94 -6.47 17.85
N GLN A 217 -0.23 -7.09 18.06
CA GLN A 217 -0.35 -8.32 18.85
C GLN A 217 0.45 -9.46 18.22
N VAL A 218 0.31 -9.70 16.93
CA VAL A 218 1.10 -10.72 16.21
C VAL A 218 2.59 -10.42 16.30
N ALA A 219 2.99 -9.17 16.09
CA ALA A 219 4.39 -8.77 16.20
C ALA A 219 4.98 -8.99 17.58
N GLN A 220 4.18 -8.87 18.64
CA GLN A 220 4.61 -9.15 20.03
C GLN A 220 4.79 -10.64 20.30
N GLU A 221 3.97 -11.50 19.70
CA GLU A 221 4.08 -12.95 19.85
C GLU A 221 5.24 -13.57 19.05
N CYS A 222 5.71 -12.92 17.99
CA CYS A 222 6.93 -13.32 17.25
C CYS A 222 8.19 -12.97 18.05
N LYS A 223 8.38 -13.61 19.23
CA LYS A 223 9.43 -13.26 20.19
C LYS A 223 10.85 -13.49 19.66
N ASN A 224 11.03 -14.45 18.78
CA ASN A 224 12.32 -14.79 18.16
C ASN A 224 12.60 -14.03 16.87
N ALA A 225 11.63 -13.29 16.32
CA ALA A 225 11.82 -12.60 15.06
C ALA A 225 12.93 -11.52 15.16
N TYR A 226 14.13 -11.95 14.77
CA TYR A 226 15.33 -11.10 14.70
C TYR A 226 15.24 -10.13 13.54
N TYR A 227 14.77 -10.62 12.37
CA TYR A 227 14.56 -9.85 11.15
C TYR A 227 13.11 -9.40 11.06
N ARG A 228 12.89 -8.08 10.86
CA ARG A 228 11.54 -7.52 10.76
C ARG A 228 11.47 -6.49 9.64
N TYR A 229 10.60 -6.73 8.68
CA TYR A 229 10.47 -5.86 7.51
C TYR A 229 9.03 -5.49 7.25
N LEU A 230 8.82 -4.26 6.82
CA LEU A 230 7.53 -3.77 6.39
C LEU A 230 7.64 -3.23 4.97
N TRP A 231 6.90 -3.81 4.07
CA TRP A 231 6.87 -3.44 2.67
C TRP A 231 5.65 -2.58 2.38
N THR A 232 5.82 -1.52 1.59
CA THR A 232 4.69 -0.66 1.19
C THR A 232 4.92 -0.07 -0.20
N GLY A 233 3.83 0.17 -0.92
CA GLY A 233 3.85 0.91 -2.20
C GLY A 233 3.69 2.41 -2.04
N THR A 234 3.24 2.86 -0.87
CA THR A 234 2.85 4.25 -0.59
C THR A 234 3.54 4.80 0.65
N ASP A 235 3.71 6.13 0.73
CA ASP A 235 4.53 6.77 1.76
C ASP A 235 3.86 6.92 3.13
N TRP A 236 2.52 6.93 3.19
CA TRP A 236 1.84 7.54 4.33
C TRP A 236 0.65 6.73 4.81
N ARG A 237 0.44 6.82 6.12
CA ARG A 237 -0.85 6.53 6.74
C ARG A 237 -1.64 7.84 6.83
N GLU A 238 -2.91 7.78 6.44
CA GLU A 238 -3.83 8.91 6.52
C GLU A 238 -4.19 9.30 7.98
N ASP A 239 -3.87 8.42 8.94
CA ASP A 239 -4.19 8.56 10.36
C ASP A 239 -3.04 9.07 11.23
N ASN A 240 -1.95 9.59 10.65
CA ASN A 240 -0.75 10.07 11.34
C ASN A 240 -0.06 9.03 12.26
N MET A 241 -0.43 7.74 12.19
CA MET A 241 0.09 6.67 13.03
C MET A 241 1.32 5.97 12.42
N SER A 242 2.13 6.67 11.63
CA SER A 242 3.35 6.13 10.99
C SER A 242 4.35 5.55 12.00
N ILE A 243 4.39 6.07 13.21
CA ILE A 243 5.24 5.55 14.30
C ILE A 243 4.95 4.06 14.63
N LEU A 244 3.76 3.54 14.30
CA LEU A 244 3.46 2.12 14.45
C LEU A 244 4.25 1.27 13.45
N LEU A 245 4.44 1.78 12.24
CA LEU A 245 5.24 1.11 11.21
C LEU A 245 6.70 1.04 11.65
N ASP A 246 7.21 2.16 12.18
CA ASP A 246 8.57 2.24 12.73
C ASP A 246 8.70 1.31 13.94
N GLY A 247 7.72 1.27 14.83
CA GLY A 247 7.70 0.38 15.99
C GLY A 247 7.74 -1.10 15.59
N PHE A 248 7.08 -1.47 14.50
CA PHE A 248 7.07 -2.83 13.97
C PHE A 248 8.41 -3.23 13.34
N ALA A 249 8.90 -2.42 12.39
CA ALA A 249 10.00 -2.80 11.50
C ALA A 249 11.25 -1.91 11.63
N GLY A 250 11.21 -0.81 12.38
CA GLY A 250 12.32 0.13 12.47
C GLY A 250 12.21 1.28 11.46
N LYS A 251 13.28 2.03 11.30
CA LYS A 251 13.35 3.21 10.45
C LYS A 251 13.10 2.89 8.97
N LYS A 252 12.44 3.79 8.24
CA LYS A 252 12.40 3.72 6.77
C LYS A 252 13.81 3.84 6.20
N ARG A 253 14.25 2.82 5.48
CA ARG A 253 15.60 2.72 4.89
C ARG A 253 15.60 2.92 3.39
N TRP A 254 14.56 2.45 2.72
CA TRP A 254 14.43 2.52 1.28
C TRP A 254 13.18 3.25 0.86
N ASP A 255 13.34 4.12 -0.13
CA ASP A 255 12.27 4.90 -0.72
C ASP A 255 12.46 4.98 -2.24
N ILE A 256 11.91 4.00 -2.93
CA ILE A 256 11.99 3.90 -4.39
C ILE A 256 10.64 4.32 -4.97
N ASN A 257 10.55 5.58 -5.38
CA ASN A 257 9.37 6.16 -5.98
C ASN A 257 9.20 5.79 -7.46
N ALA A 258 8.07 6.13 -8.05
CA ALA A 258 7.78 5.81 -9.44
C ALA A 258 8.70 6.56 -10.41
N SER A 259 9.03 7.80 -10.13
CA SER A 259 9.93 8.62 -10.97
C SER A 259 11.33 7.99 -11.08
N LYS A 260 11.87 7.45 -9.97
CA LYS A 260 13.14 6.72 -10.01
C LYS A 260 13.05 5.48 -10.91
N LEU A 261 11.96 4.71 -10.79
CA LEU A 261 11.75 3.52 -11.64
C LEU A 261 11.57 3.87 -13.11
N ILE A 262 10.95 5.02 -13.42
CA ILE A 262 10.81 5.54 -14.78
C ILE A 262 12.18 5.95 -15.32
N GLN A 263 12.96 6.69 -14.53
CA GLN A 263 14.30 7.14 -14.91
C GLN A 263 15.23 5.95 -15.19
N ASP A 264 15.12 4.88 -14.42
CA ASP A 264 15.91 3.66 -14.59
C ASP A 264 15.35 2.73 -15.69
N GLY A 265 14.26 3.12 -16.38
CA GLY A 265 13.67 2.35 -17.48
C GLY A 265 12.86 1.13 -17.04
N TRP A 266 12.44 1.05 -15.78
CA TRP A 266 11.63 -0.06 -15.25
C TRP A 266 10.13 0.17 -15.29
N LEU A 267 9.71 1.43 -15.51
CA LEU A 267 8.32 1.84 -15.72
C LEU A 267 8.26 2.83 -16.89
N VAL A 268 7.10 2.98 -17.50
CA VAL A 268 6.86 4.03 -18.51
C VAL A 268 6.36 5.31 -17.83
N PRO A 269 6.69 6.50 -18.36
CA PRO A 269 6.17 7.76 -17.83
C PRO A 269 4.66 7.88 -18.07
N PRO A 270 3.88 8.41 -17.11
CA PRO A 270 2.47 8.70 -17.32
C PRO A 270 2.25 10.08 -17.93
N GLU A 271 1.22 10.16 -18.77
CA GLU A 271 0.59 11.40 -19.17
C GLU A 271 -0.82 11.42 -18.60
N ILE A 272 -1.07 12.32 -17.63
CA ILE A 272 -2.29 12.39 -16.85
C ILE A 272 -3.11 13.58 -17.33
N PHE A 273 -4.19 13.30 -18.04
CA PHE A 273 -5.16 14.29 -18.47
C PHE A 273 -6.13 14.59 -17.34
N LEU A 274 -6.07 15.81 -16.83
CA LEU A 274 -6.95 16.31 -15.78
C LEU A 274 -8.17 16.95 -16.46
N TYR A 275 -9.25 16.19 -16.57
CA TYR A 275 -10.45 16.66 -17.23
C TYR A 275 -11.35 17.40 -16.24
N ASP A 276 -11.52 18.73 -16.40
CA ASP A 276 -12.39 19.54 -15.56
C ASP A 276 -13.86 19.29 -15.92
N PHE A 277 -14.58 18.62 -15.01
CA PHE A 277 -16.03 18.43 -15.10
C PHE A 277 -16.71 19.33 -14.07
N LYS A 278 -17.40 20.37 -14.56
CA LYS A 278 -18.07 21.35 -13.72
C LYS A 278 -19.50 20.91 -13.42
N HIS A 279 -19.78 20.71 -12.12
CA HIS A 279 -21.13 20.45 -11.65
C HIS A 279 -21.93 21.75 -11.57
N GLU A 280 -23.17 21.72 -12.07
CA GLU A 280 -24.05 22.90 -12.08
C GLU A 280 -24.78 23.12 -10.74
N ARG A 281 -24.90 22.07 -9.93
CA ARG A 281 -25.61 22.11 -8.65
C ARG A 281 -24.79 22.82 -7.57
N LYS A 282 -25.36 23.87 -6.98
CA LYS A 282 -24.86 24.44 -5.72
C LYS A 282 -25.17 23.47 -4.58
N ALA A 283 -24.13 23.05 -3.84
CA ALA A 283 -24.29 22.19 -2.67
C ALA A 283 -25.29 22.80 -1.67
N ARG A 284 -26.35 22.09 -1.33
CA ARG A 284 -27.25 22.46 -0.25
C ARG A 284 -26.57 22.16 1.09
N LYS A 285 -26.68 23.06 2.07
CA LYS A 285 -26.17 22.82 3.43
C LYS A 285 -26.90 21.62 4.05
N GLY A 286 -26.14 20.73 4.74
CA GLY A 286 -26.71 19.61 5.50
C GLY A 286 -26.87 18.30 4.73
N ILE A 287 -26.44 18.20 3.47
CA ILE A 287 -26.43 16.94 2.70
C ILE A 287 -25.18 16.12 3.06
N SER A 288 -25.35 14.82 3.26
CA SER A 288 -24.24 13.89 3.53
C SER A 288 -23.35 13.71 2.29
N TYR A 289 -22.07 13.33 2.51
CA TYR A 289 -21.16 13.00 1.40
C TYR A 289 -21.71 11.89 0.50
N SER A 290 -22.34 10.88 1.09
CA SER A 290 -22.93 9.75 0.34
C SER A 290 -24.04 10.21 -0.62
N GLU A 291 -24.88 11.14 -0.19
CA GLU A 291 -25.94 11.71 -1.04
C GLU A 291 -25.37 12.59 -2.16
N ILE A 292 -24.33 13.38 -1.86
CA ILE A 292 -23.63 14.17 -2.87
C ILE A 292 -22.99 13.23 -3.92
N TYR A 293 -22.29 12.20 -3.47
CA TYR A 293 -21.64 11.22 -4.36
C TYR A 293 -22.69 10.49 -5.22
N GLY A 294 -23.79 10.06 -4.60
CA GLY A 294 -24.89 9.42 -5.30
C GLY A 294 -25.48 10.30 -6.43
N ALA A 295 -25.74 11.57 -6.12
CA ALA A 295 -26.36 12.50 -7.08
C ALA A 295 -25.40 13.01 -8.16
N GLU A 296 -24.17 13.40 -7.76
CA GLU A 296 -23.25 14.12 -8.64
C GLU A 296 -22.27 13.19 -9.38
N ILE A 297 -22.03 11.98 -8.87
CA ILE A 297 -21.12 11.00 -9.49
C ILE A 297 -21.89 9.80 -10.03
N THR A 298 -22.53 9.01 -9.14
CA THR A 298 -23.15 7.73 -9.50
C THR A 298 -24.28 7.90 -10.51
N ASN A 299 -25.19 8.85 -10.25
CA ASN A 299 -26.43 9.05 -11.03
C ASN A 299 -26.37 10.28 -11.95
N ASN A 300 -25.21 10.94 -12.10
CA ASN A 300 -25.05 12.04 -13.01
C ASN A 300 -24.85 11.54 -14.45
N TYR A 301 -25.90 11.61 -15.25
CA TYR A 301 -25.91 11.11 -16.62
C TYR A 301 -24.85 11.79 -17.51
N GLU A 302 -24.71 13.11 -17.44
CA GLU A 302 -23.75 13.85 -18.29
C GLU A 302 -22.29 13.48 -17.95
N ARG A 303 -21.99 13.30 -16.66
CA ARG A 303 -20.68 12.84 -16.23
C ARG A 303 -20.40 11.39 -16.67
N ASN A 304 -21.39 10.51 -16.52
CA ASN A 304 -21.28 9.13 -16.97
C ASN A 304 -21.13 9.02 -18.49
N LYS A 305 -21.86 9.84 -19.23
CA LYS A 305 -21.74 9.92 -20.69
C LYS A 305 -20.33 10.42 -21.10
N LEU A 306 -19.77 11.42 -20.42
CA LEU A 306 -18.40 11.87 -20.65
C LEU A 306 -17.39 10.73 -20.48
N VAL A 307 -17.51 9.95 -19.38
CA VAL A 307 -16.64 8.78 -19.13
C VAL A 307 -16.74 7.76 -20.27
N VAL A 308 -17.96 7.49 -20.75
CA VAL A 308 -18.22 6.59 -21.88
C VAL A 308 -17.63 7.14 -23.17
N ASP A 309 -17.80 8.43 -23.46
CA ASP A 309 -17.28 9.05 -24.69
C ASP A 309 -15.74 9.00 -24.73
N ILE A 310 -15.06 9.22 -23.61
CA ILE A 310 -13.61 9.06 -23.48
C ILE A 310 -13.21 7.59 -23.71
N ALA A 311 -13.90 6.64 -23.11
CA ALA A 311 -13.63 5.22 -23.28
C ALA A 311 -13.83 4.77 -24.72
N MET A 312 -14.87 5.25 -25.40
CA MET A 312 -15.13 4.93 -26.81
C MET A 312 -14.07 5.55 -27.75
N LYS A 313 -13.58 6.75 -27.42
CA LYS A 313 -12.43 7.33 -28.16
C LYS A 313 -11.21 6.41 -28.06
N ALA A 314 -10.94 5.87 -26.87
CA ALA A 314 -9.81 4.97 -26.64
C ALA A 314 -9.97 3.62 -27.35
N VAL A 315 -11.15 3.01 -27.29
CA VAL A 315 -11.45 1.76 -28.00
C VAL A 315 -11.27 1.93 -29.51
N LYS A 316 -11.76 3.04 -30.09
CA LYS A 316 -11.55 3.38 -31.52
C LYS A 316 -10.06 3.55 -31.86
N ALA A 317 -9.25 4.03 -30.94
CA ALA A 317 -7.80 4.11 -31.06
C ALA A 317 -7.08 2.79 -30.71
N ASN A 318 -7.82 1.69 -30.59
CA ASN A 318 -7.34 0.34 -30.25
C ASN A 318 -6.60 0.26 -28.90
N LYS A 319 -6.92 1.15 -27.93
CA LYS A 319 -6.29 1.20 -26.62
C LYS A 319 -6.99 0.30 -25.61
N SER A 320 -6.22 -0.55 -24.91
CA SER A 320 -6.71 -1.34 -23.77
C SER A 320 -7.06 -0.41 -22.62
N THR A 321 -8.34 -0.32 -22.30
CA THR A 321 -8.91 0.71 -21.41
C THR A 321 -9.56 0.11 -20.17
N LEU A 322 -9.24 0.66 -19.01
CA LEU A 322 -9.88 0.33 -17.74
C LEU A 322 -10.59 1.56 -17.19
N ILE A 323 -11.89 1.43 -16.87
CA ILE A 323 -12.65 2.43 -16.13
C ILE A 323 -12.71 2.00 -14.68
N LEU A 324 -12.19 2.81 -13.75
CA LEU A 324 -12.26 2.56 -12.32
C LEU A 324 -13.37 3.37 -11.66
N ILE A 325 -14.16 2.67 -10.87
CA ILE A 325 -15.28 3.24 -10.09
C ILE A 325 -15.23 2.74 -8.65
N ASN A 326 -16.04 3.33 -7.76
CA ASN A 326 -16.13 2.92 -6.34
C ASN A 326 -17.35 2.07 -6.04
N TYR A 327 -18.52 2.50 -6.50
CA TYR A 327 -19.79 1.88 -6.13
C TYR A 327 -20.34 1.02 -7.28
N ILE A 328 -20.91 -0.14 -6.95
CA ILE A 328 -21.47 -1.07 -7.92
C ILE A 328 -22.53 -0.38 -8.78
N GLU A 329 -23.44 0.37 -8.17
CA GLU A 329 -24.48 1.14 -8.87
C GLU A 329 -23.89 2.08 -9.95
N HIS A 330 -22.73 2.72 -9.68
CA HIS A 330 -22.05 3.55 -10.68
C HIS A 330 -21.58 2.73 -11.88
N GLY A 331 -21.02 1.54 -11.63
CA GLY A 331 -20.60 0.63 -12.70
C GLY A 331 -21.77 0.14 -13.54
N GLU A 332 -22.91 -0.16 -12.92
CA GLU A 332 -24.14 -0.56 -13.61
C GLU A 332 -24.68 0.58 -14.48
N ASN A 333 -24.67 1.82 -13.99
CA ASN A 333 -25.10 2.99 -14.75
C ASN A 333 -24.20 3.26 -15.96
N LEU A 334 -22.88 3.12 -15.81
CA LEU A 334 -21.94 3.21 -16.92
C LEU A 334 -22.15 2.09 -17.93
N LEU A 335 -22.34 0.85 -17.46
CA LEU A 335 -22.58 -0.30 -18.32
C LEU A 335 -23.84 -0.12 -19.17
N LYS A 336 -24.95 0.34 -18.60
CA LYS A 336 -26.20 0.63 -19.32
C LYS A 336 -26.02 1.65 -20.46
N ILE A 337 -25.12 2.60 -20.32
CA ILE A 337 -24.80 3.58 -21.37
C ILE A 337 -23.90 2.92 -22.43
N LEU A 338 -22.87 2.19 -21.98
CA LEU A 338 -21.89 1.52 -22.84
C LEU A 338 -22.53 0.44 -23.72
N GLU A 339 -23.43 -0.40 -23.18
CA GLU A 339 -24.07 -1.48 -23.94
C GLU A 339 -24.77 -1.01 -25.20
N LYS A 340 -25.22 0.26 -25.24
CA LYS A 340 -25.86 0.85 -26.44
C LYS A 340 -24.87 1.14 -27.56
N VAL A 341 -23.59 1.32 -27.26
CA VAL A 341 -22.55 1.73 -28.22
C VAL A 341 -21.39 0.74 -28.31
N TYR A 342 -21.24 -0.12 -27.31
CA TYR A 342 -20.21 -1.16 -27.21
C TYR A 342 -20.74 -2.35 -26.42
N PRO A 343 -21.52 -3.26 -27.04
CA PRO A 343 -22.17 -4.39 -26.36
C PRO A 343 -21.23 -5.38 -25.68
N GLU A 344 -19.93 -5.37 -26.06
CA GLU A 344 -18.91 -6.22 -25.46
C GLU A 344 -18.37 -5.67 -24.11
N ALA A 345 -18.88 -4.53 -23.64
CA ALA A 345 -18.48 -3.96 -22.36
C ALA A 345 -18.80 -4.94 -21.22
N VAL A 346 -17.87 -5.03 -20.27
CA VAL A 346 -18.04 -5.88 -19.09
C VAL A 346 -17.72 -5.09 -17.83
N PHE A 347 -18.55 -5.27 -16.82
CA PHE A 347 -18.32 -4.76 -15.49
C PHE A 347 -17.99 -5.91 -14.54
N ILE A 348 -16.85 -5.78 -13.83
CA ILE A 348 -16.40 -6.74 -12.82
C ILE A 348 -16.30 -6.07 -11.46
N HIS A 349 -16.84 -6.74 -10.43
CA HIS A 349 -16.93 -6.25 -9.05
C HIS A 349 -16.81 -7.39 -8.04
N GLY A 350 -16.87 -7.12 -6.73
CA GLY A 350 -16.67 -8.09 -5.64
C GLY A 350 -17.56 -9.31 -5.70
N SER A 351 -18.81 -9.12 -6.13
CA SER A 351 -19.79 -10.20 -6.25
C SER A 351 -19.75 -10.90 -7.62
N THR A 352 -18.84 -10.53 -8.53
CA THR A 352 -18.67 -11.26 -9.80
C THR A 352 -18.03 -12.62 -9.51
N GLU A 353 -18.60 -13.67 -10.07
CA GLU A 353 -18.11 -15.05 -9.93
C GLU A 353 -16.61 -15.14 -10.26
N PRO A 354 -15.81 -15.85 -9.45
CA PRO A 354 -14.35 -15.91 -9.62
C PRO A 354 -13.92 -16.40 -11.01
N GLU A 355 -14.59 -17.40 -11.56
CA GLU A 355 -14.28 -17.94 -12.90
C GLU A 355 -14.53 -16.91 -14.01
N LYS A 356 -15.68 -16.22 -13.96
CA LYS A 356 -16.01 -15.15 -14.90
C LYS A 356 -15.00 -14.02 -14.82
N ARG A 357 -14.60 -13.64 -13.61
CA ARG A 357 -13.58 -12.60 -13.37
C ARG A 357 -12.23 -12.99 -13.98
N LEU A 358 -11.76 -14.22 -13.73
CA LEU A 358 -10.52 -14.74 -14.29
C LEU A 358 -10.53 -14.75 -15.81
N LYS A 359 -11.64 -15.21 -16.42
CA LYS A 359 -11.81 -15.23 -17.88
C LYS A 359 -11.71 -13.81 -18.48
N VAL A 360 -12.44 -12.84 -17.92
CA VAL A 360 -12.43 -11.44 -18.39
C VAL A 360 -11.04 -10.85 -18.29
N LEU A 361 -10.32 -11.11 -17.20
CA LEU A 361 -8.95 -10.65 -17.01
C LEU A 361 -7.98 -11.30 -17.98
N GLN A 362 -8.15 -12.58 -18.28
CA GLN A 362 -7.34 -13.28 -19.27
C GLN A 362 -7.56 -12.70 -20.68
N GLU A 363 -8.82 -12.52 -21.10
CA GLU A 363 -9.17 -11.87 -22.36
C GLU A 363 -8.56 -10.46 -22.49
N PHE A 364 -8.53 -9.70 -21.38
CA PHE A 364 -7.92 -8.37 -21.35
C PHE A 364 -6.38 -8.43 -21.44
N LYS A 365 -5.76 -9.38 -20.77
CA LYS A 365 -4.30 -9.63 -20.85
C LYS A 365 -3.87 -10.04 -22.26
N GLU A 366 -4.65 -10.86 -22.93
CA GLU A 366 -4.43 -11.29 -24.32
C GLU A 366 -4.68 -10.16 -25.33
N GLY A 367 -5.47 -9.15 -24.94
CA GLY A 367 -5.82 -8.01 -25.78
C GLY A 367 -7.03 -8.28 -26.69
N THR A 368 -7.74 -9.40 -26.50
CA THR A 368 -8.99 -9.73 -27.17
C THR A 368 -10.14 -8.86 -26.65
N ARG A 369 -10.09 -8.47 -25.38
CA ARG A 369 -11.00 -7.49 -24.77
C ARG A 369 -10.30 -6.14 -24.57
N LYS A 370 -10.92 -5.08 -25.06
CA LYS A 370 -10.32 -3.72 -25.02
C LYS A 370 -10.84 -2.82 -23.92
N LEU A 371 -12.00 -3.12 -23.32
CA LEU A 371 -12.64 -2.27 -22.33
C LEU A 371 -13.21 -3.09 -21.17
N ILE A 372 -12.86 -2.68 -19.96
CA ILE A 372 -13.42 -3.23 -18.71
C ILE A 372 -13.80 -2.05 -17.80
N ILE A 373 -14.99 -2.17 -17.16
CA ILE A 373 -15.33 -1.38 -15.97
C ILE A 373 -14.97 -2.22 -14.75
N SER A 374 -14.37 -1.63 -13.74
CA SER A 374 -14.07 -2.34 -12.50
C SER A 374 -14.25 -1.46 -11.27
N SER A 375 -14.77 -2.08 -10.22
CA SER A 375 -14.66 -1.55 -8.87
C SER A 375 -13.24 -1.75 -8.31
N ASN A 376 -13.03 -1.44 -7.02
CA ASN A 376 -11.73 -1.54 -6.33
C ASN A 376 -11.02 -2.90 -6.42
N ILE A 377 -11.66 -3.95 -6.90
CA ILE A 377 -11.08 -5.30 -7.00
C ILE A 377 -9.83 -5.32 -7.88
N LEU A 378 -9.82 -4.54 -8.97
CA LEU A 378 -8.63 -4.39 -9.80
C LEU A 378 -7.67 -3.31 -9.27
N GLY A 379 -8.05 -2.59 -8.23
CA GLY A 379 -7.20 -1.60 -7.55
C GLY A 379 -6.03 -2.21 -6.78
N GLU A 380 -6.08 -3.49 -6.39
CA GLU A 380 -5.02 -4.14 -5.62
C GLU A 380 -4.84 -5.61 -6.04
N GLY A 381 -3.60 -6.04 -6.21
CA GLY A 381 -3.24 -7.46 -6.44
C GLY A 381 -3.32 -7.99 -7.88
N VAL A 382 -4.02 -7.37 -8.83
CA VAL A 382 -4.14 -7.89 -10.20
C VAL A 382 -3.09 -7.29 -11.13
N ASP A 383 -2.38 -8.13 -11.87
CA ASP A 383 -1.40 -7.71 -12.87
C ASP A 383 -2.05 -7.52 -14.24
N ILE A 384 -1.99 -6.30 -14.79
CA ILE A 384 -2.54 -5.95 -16.10
C ILE A 384 -1.45 -5.22 -16.92
N PRO A 385 -0.46 -5.94 -17.47
CA PRO A 385 0.69 -5.30 -18.13
C PRO A 385 0.29 -4.53 -19.41
N LYS A 386 -0.73 -4.99 -20.14
CA LYS A 386 -1.19 -4.36 -21.39
C LYS A 386 -2.14 -3.17 -21.19
N LEU A 387 -2.41 -2.72 -19.98
CA LEU A 387 -3.26 -1.56 -19.75
C LEU A 387 -2.59 -0.30 -20.32
N GLU A 388 -3.22 0.34 -21.31
CA GLU A 388 -2.70 1.54 -21.95
C GLU A 388 -3.39 2.81 -21.48
N LEU A 389 -4.72 2.76 -21.24
CA LEU A 389 -5.49 3.88 -20.70
C LEU A 389 -6.23 3.50 -19.42
N LEU A 390 -6.05 4.29 -18.39
CA LEU A 390 -6.82 4.26 -17.16
C LEU A 390 -7.75 5.49 -17.12
N ILE A 391 -9.05 5.27 -16.95
CA ILE A 391 -10.02 6.34 -16.66
C ILE A 391 -10.43 6.23 -15.20
N THR A 392 -10.08 7.23 -14.38
CA THR A 392 -10.52 7.29 -13.00
C THR A 392 -11.84 8.04 -12.92
N ALA A 393 -12.95 7.30 -12.96
CA ALA A 393 -14.30 7.84 -12.78
C ALA A 393 -14.68 8.00 -11.29
N ARG A 394 -13.78 7.66 -10.39
CA ARG A 394 -13.90 7.86 -8.94
C ARG A 394 -13.83 9.33 -8.60
N ALA A 395 -14.52 9.72 -7.54
CA ALA A 395 -14.43 11.08 -6.99
C ALA A 395 -14.05 11.04 -5.50
N GLU A 396 -13.31 10.01 -5.08
CA GLU A 396 -12.88 9.85 -3.69
C GLU A 396 -11.59 10.60 -3.37
N ALA A 397 -11.37 10.85 -2.06
CA ALA A 397 -10.17 11.50 -1.55
C ALA A 397 -8.98 10.53 -1.41
N SER A 398 -9.20 9.20 -1.49
CA SER A 398 -8.14 8.22 -1.22
C SER A 398 -7.00 8.36 -2.22
N THR A 399 -5.93 8.98 -1.74
CA THR A 399 -4.69 9.19 -2.46
C THR A 399 -3.95 7.88 -2.71
N ILE A 400 -4.06 6.93 -1.78
CA ILE A 400 -3.44 5.60 -1.85
C ILE A 400 -4.03 4.79 -3.00
N ALA A 401 -5.37 4.72 -3.08
CA ALA A 401 -6.04 3.98 -4.15
C ALA A 401 -5.75 4.56 -5.54
N ALA A 402 -5.69 5.89 -5.66
CA ALA A 402 -5.31 6.56 -6.91
C ALA A 402 -3.88 6.20 -7.31
N TYR A 403 -2.93 6.24 -6.38
CA TYR A 403 -1.53 5.94 -6.63
C TYR A 403 -1.30 4.47 -7.04
N GLN A 404 -1.97 3.55 -6.37
CA GLN A 404 -1.88 2.12 -6.68
C GLN A 404 -2.46 1.78 -8.05
N ALA A 405 -3.61 2.35 -8.38
CA ALA A 405 -4.24 2.15 -9.69
C ALA A 405 -3.36 2.69 -10.83
N LEU A 406 -2.82 3.90 -10.63
CA LEU A 406 -1.90 4.53 -11.57
C LEU A 406 -0.63 3.68 -11.74
N GLY A 407 0.02 3.25 -10.65
CA GLY A 407 1.25 2.49 -10.70
C GLY A 407 1.17 1.17 -11.50
N ARG A 408 -0.03 0.58 -11.64
CA ARG A 408 -0.24 -0.60 -12.51
C ARG A 408 -0.20 -0.25 -13.97
N THR A 409 -0.73 0.92 -14.33
CA THR A 409 -0.71 1.43 -15.70
C THR A 409 0.72 1.73 -16.17
N LEU A 410 1.66 1.97 -15.26
CA LEU A 410 3.05 2.30 -15.61
C LEU A 410 3.90 1.10 -16.02
N ARG A 411 3.43 -0.14 -15.87
CA ARG A 411 4.20 -1.33 -16.19
C ARG A 411 4.58 -1.38 -17.66
N LEU A 412 5.81 -1.86 -17.90
CA LEU A 412 6.31 -2.10 -19.24
C LEU A 412 5.50 -3.19 -19.94
N SER A 413 5.23 -2.97 -21.22
CA SER A 413 4.77 -4.00 -22.14
C SER A 413 5.30 -3.68 -23.54
N GLU A 414 5.33 -4.66 -24.42
CA GLU A 414 5.83 -4.50 -25.78
C GLU A 414 5.12 -3.34 -26.49
N GLY A 415 5.90 -2.44 -27.09
CA GLY A 415 5.43 -1.26 -27.81
C GLY A 415 4.89 -0.12 -26.94
N LYS A 416 4.84 -0.26 -25.62
CA LYS A 416 4.33 0.76 -24.71
C LYS A 416 5.43 1.74 -24.30
N THR A 417 5.33 2.99 -24.74
CA THR A 417 6.29 4.05 -24.41
C THR A 417 5.80 5.00 -23.32
N LYS A 418 4.49 5.07 -23.10
CA LYS A 418 3.85 5.89 -22.05
C LYS A 418 2.58 5.23 -21.54
N ALA A 419 2.16 5.64 -20.36
CA ALA A 419 0.86 5.28 -19.80
C ALA A 419 -0.09 6.48 -19.89
N LEU A 420 -1.31 6.26 -20.33
CA LEU A 420 -2.32 7.31 -20.42
C LEU A 420 -3.31 7.18 -19.27
N ILE A 421 -3.56 8.29 -18.60
CA ILE A 421 -4.52 8.36 -17.50
C ILE A 421 -5.47 9.54 -17.77
N VAL A 422 -6.76 9.34 -17.60
CA VAL A 422 -7.73 10.43 -17.55
C VAL A 422 -8.34 10.46 -16.14
N ASP A 423 -8.08 11.53 -15.42
CA ASP A 423 -8.71 11.80 -14.13
C ASP A 423 -9.83 12.82 -14.31
N ILE A 424 -11.06 12.43 -13.95
CA ILE A 424 -12.20 13.35 -13.97
C ILE A 424 -12.12 14.23 -12.74
N CYS A 425 -11.75 15.47 -12.94
CA CYS A 425 -11.61 16.52 -11.93
C CYS A 425 -12.97 17.19 -11.72
N ASP A 426 -13.65 16.83 -10.64
CA ASP A 426 -14.97 17.34 -10.32
C ASP A 426 -14.87 18.72 -9.67
N SER A 427 -15.42 19.77 -10.30
CA SER A 427 -15.46 21.15 -9.81
C SER A 427 -16.88 21.64 -9.56
N GLY A 428 -17.05 22.74 -8.80
CA GLY A 428 -18.36 23.31 -8.45
C GLY A 428 -19.02 22.71 -7.20
N VAL A 429 -18.49 21.62 -6.65
CA VAL A 429 -18.96 21.00 -5.40
C VAL A 429 -17.78 20.86 -4.43
N LYS A 430 -17.78 21.62 -3.35
CA LYS A 430 -16.66 21.78 -2.39
C LYS A 430 -15.99 20.45 -1.97
N TYR A 431 -16.77 19.41 -1.64
CA TYR A 431 -16.22 18.11 -1.25
C TYR A 431 -15.48 17.43 -2.40
N LEU A 432 -16.07 17.43 -3.59
CA LEU A 432 -15.49 16.80 -4.78
C LEU A 432 -14.24 17.54 -5.25
N GLU A 433 -14.25 18.88 -5.19
CA GLU A 433 -13.05 19.70 -5.44
C GLU A 433 -11.91 19.40 -4.47
N SER A 434 -12.21 19.26 -3.18
CA SER A 434 -11.21 18.89 -2.17
C SER A 434 -10.58 17.52 -2.49
N HIS A 435 -11.39 16.56 -2.90
CA HIS A 435 -10.91 15.23 -3.30
C HIS A 435 -10.07 15.27 -4.57
N THR A 436 -10.49 16.04 -5.57
CA THR A 436 -9.70 16.29 -6.78
C THR A 436 -8.34 16.90 -6.45
N ASN A 437 -8.31 17.94 -5.62
CA ASN A 437 -7.06 18.60 -5.20
C ASN A 437 -6.13 17.65 -4.44
N SER A 438 -6.68 16.76 -3.62
CA SER A 438 -5.92 15.71 -2.93
C SER A 438 -5.24 14.78 -3.91
N ARG A 439 -5.94 14.30 -4.95
CA ARG A 439 -5.34 13.44 -5.99
C ARG A 439 -4.27 14.18 -6.79
N ILE A 440 -4.54 15.40 -7.23
CA ILE A 440 -3.56 16.23 -7.97
C ILE A 440 -2.31 16.46 -7.14
N SER A 441 -2.44 16.75 -5.83
CA SER A 441 -1.31 16.90 -4.91
C SER A 441 -0.42 15.65 -4.86
N VAL A 442 -1.00 14.47 -4.97
CA VAL A 442 -0.24 13.21 -5.01
C VAL A 442 0.50 13.04 -6.33
N TYR A 443 -0.16 13.32 -7.46
CA TYR A 443 0.48 13.24 -8.77
C TYR A 443 1.65 14.23 -8.89
N SER A 444 1.51 15.43 -8.33
CA SER A 444 2.54 16.48 -8.37
C SER A 444 3.79 16.17 -7.55
N LYS A 445 3.74 15.16 -6.65
CA LYS A 445 4.93 14.71 -5.90
C LYS A 445 5.91 13.90 -6.76
N GLU A 446 5.47 13.40 -7.91
CA GLU A 446 6.30 12.61 -8.81
C GLU A 446 6.78 13.48 -9.97
N PRO A 447 8.09 13.85 -10.01
CA PRO A 447 8.62 14.80 -11.00
C PRO A 447 8.46 14.38 -12.47
N LEU A 448 8.39 13.08 -12.73
CA LEU A 448 8.25 12.54 -14.09
C LEU A 448 6.81 12.27 -14.51
N TYR A 449 5.82 12.69 -13.71
CA TYR A 449 4.43 12.64 -14.10
C TYR A 449 4.05 13.91 -14.86
N LYS A 450 3.59 13.74 -16.10
CA LYS A 450 3.13 14.85 -16.93
C LYS A 450 1.65 15.10 -16.69
N LEU A 451 1.31 16.22 -16.06
CA LEU A 451 -0.07 16.64 -15.83
C LEU A 451 -0.54 17.58 -16.96
N VAL A 452 -1.66 17.25 -17.58
CA VAL A 452 -2.21 17.99 -18.73
C VAL A 452 -3.66 18.38 -18.42
N PRO A 453 -3.92 19.64 -18.06
CA PRO A 453 -5.30 20.14 -17.91
C PRO A 453 -6.02 20.08 -19.25
N VAL A 454 -7.26 19.57 -19.26
CA VAL A 454 -8.09 19.48 -20.47
C VAL A 454 -9.54 19.84 -20.15
N GLN A 455 -10.23 20.45 -21.11
CA GLN A 455 -11.63 20.90 -20.98
C GLN A 455 -12.57 20.19 -21.97
N ASN A 456 -12.00 19.51 -22.96
CA ASN A 456 -12.80 18.73 -23.91
C ASN A 456 -12.06 17.47 -24.35
N ILE A 457 -12.83 16.49 -24.83
CA ILE A 457 -12.33 15.15 -25.20
C ILE A 457 -11.31 15.22 -26.36
N SER A 458 -11.39 16.21 -27.24
CA SER A 458 -10.46 16.34 -28.38
C SER A 458 -9.02 16.55 -27.93
N GLN A 459 -8.81 17.19 -26.76
CA GLN A 459 -7.50 17.47 -26.19
C GLN A 459 -6.81 16.23 -25.58
N ILE A 460 -7.55 15.14 -25.36
CA ILE A 460 -6.98 13.86 -24.87
C ILE A 460 -6.32 13.16 -26.06
N ILE A 461 -4.99 13.19 -26.11
CA ILE A 461 -4.19 12.56 -27.18
C ILE A 461 -3.88 11.11 -26.77
N LEU A 462 -4.41 10.15 -27.51
CA LEU A 462 -4.33 8.71 -27.23
C LEU A 462 -3.23 7.99 -28.04
#